data_7a0809fb0313e78c8d066da53df2d049
#
_entry.id   7a0809fb0313e78c8d066da53df2d049
#
_cell.length_a   1.000
_cell.length_b   1.000
_cell.length_c   1.000
_cell.angle_alpha   90.00
_cell.angle_beta   90.00
_cell.angle_gamma   90.00
#
_symmetry.space_group_name_H-M   'P 1'
#
loop_
_entity.id
_entity.type
_entity.pdbx_description
1 polymer ?
#
loop_
_entity_poly.entity_id
_entity_poly.type
_entity_poly.pdbx_seq_one_letter_code
_entity_poly.pdbx_strand_id
1 'polypeptide(L)'
;MSTDAPAPDSGPDSGPDSAGLMRRIDTTKAHPARVYDVFLGGTDNFPADREAAAMALAANPRGHLDVRHNRDFVRRAVTELTTRAGIRQFLDVGAGLPTRQNVHQIVQDIAPESRIVYVDHDPVVLVHAQALLTSSADGRTDYVEADLRDPAKILLEARRTLDLDKPVALVLAAVLHFIEDDEAYDIVRNLLDALPSGSHLVLSHLSEDMNPVAINKVAETFRERGFSFVLRSRAGIERFLTENGLEQLEPGIVPAHHWRPDDAADAAEAPETAPSAEHLAGLDAIGRTRYMSIGEATDDDINVYVTVARKR
;
A
#
# COMPACT_ATOMS: atom_id res chain seq x y z
N MET A 1 -36.27 -34.41 -42.59
CA MET A 1 -34.81 -34.16 -42.40
C MET A 1 -34.71 -32.93 -41.52
N SER A 2 -34.60 -33.14 -40.24
CA SER A 2 -34.47 -32.09 -39.22
C SER A 2 -32.96 -31.92 -38.91
N THR A 3 -32.45 -30.75 -39.15
CA THR A 3 -31.06 -30.44 -38.83
C THR A 3 -31.02 -29.78 -37.47
N ASP A 4 -30.61 -30.53 -36.48
CA ASP A 4 -30.27 -30.06 -35.14
C ASP A 4 -28.96 -29.25 -35.25
N ALA A 5 -29.01 -27.97 -34.85
CA ALA A 5 -27.83 -27.14 -34.68
C ALA A 5 -27.33 -27.30 -33.23
N PRO A 6 -26.03 -27.49 -32.99
CA PRO A 6 -25.52 -27.58 -31.61
C PRO A 6 -25.61 -26.21 -30.90
N ALA A 7 -26.00 -26.27 -29.63
CA ALA A 7 -26.02 -25.12 -28.72
C ALA A 7 -24.60 -24.57 -28.51
N PRO A 8 -24.43 -23.27 -28.28
CA PRO A 8 -23.13 -22.69 -27.99
C PRO A 8 -22.62 -23.16 -26.63
N ASP A 9 -21.41 -23.66 -26.64
CA ASP A 9 -20.64 -24.08 -25.50
C ASP A 9 -20.40 -22.88 -24.55
N SER A 10 -21.05 -22.91 -23.40
CA SER A 10 -20.81 -21.94 -22.33
C SER A 10 -19.53 -22.33 -21.61
N GLY A 11 -18.38 -21.81 -22.08
CA GLY A 11 -17.12 -21.93 -21.39
C GLY A 11 -17.15 -21.27 -20.00
N PRO A 12 -16.41 -21.81 -19.02
CA PRO A 12 -16.36 -21.27 -17.66
C PRO A 12 -15.41 -20.08 -17.62
N ASP A 13 -15.94 -18.87 -17.75
CA ASP A 13 -15.24 -17.68 -17.31
C ASP A 13 -16.15 -16.90 -16.34
N SER A 14 -16.29 -17.46 -15.14
CA SER A 14 -16.84 -16.73 -14.01
C SER A 14 -15.70 -16.00 -13.32
N GLY A 15 -15.40 -14.79 -13.77
CA GLY A 15 -14.70 -13.82 -12.95
C GLY A 15 -15.43 -13.69 -11.59
N PRO A 16 -14.71 -13.31 -10.50
CA PRO A 16 -15.32 -13.29 -9.17
C PRO A 16 -16.61 -12.46 -9.19
N ASP A 17 -17.68 -13.03 -8.62
CA ASP A 17 -19.03 -12.46 -8.55
C ASP A 17 -19.00 -11.07 -7.89
N SER A 18 -18.91 -10.00 -8.70
CA SER A 18 -18.91 -8.61 -8.23
C SER A 18 -20.13 -8.28 -7.37
N ALA A 19 -21.27 -8.93 -7.61
CA ALA A 19 -22.47 -8.77 -6.79
C ALA A 19 -22.33 -9.47 -5.42
N GLY A 20 -21.58 -10.56 -5.34
CA GLY A 20 -21.21 -11.22 -4.09
C GLY A 20 -20.22 -10.39 -3.27
N LEU A 21 -19.23 -9.79 -3.91
CA LEU A 21 -18.26 -8.87 -3.27
C LEU A 21 -18.96 -7.63 -2.70
N MET A 22 -19.84 -6.99 -3.46
CA MET A 22 -20.59 -5.82 -3.00
C MET A 22 -21.41 -6.08 -1.74
N ARG A 23 -21.96 -7.29 -1.56
CA ARG A 23 -22.71 -7.69 -0.35
C ARG A 23 -21.83 -7.86 0.89
N ARG A 24 -20.54 -8.02 0.73
CA ARG A 24 -19.55 -8.18 1.82
C ARG A 24 -19.02 -6.83 2.33
N ILE A 25 -19.29 -5.73 1.63
CA ILE A 25 -18.82 -4.39 2.01
C ILE A 25 -19.66 -3.88 3.18
N ASP A 26 -19.03 -3.78 4.36
CA ASP A 26 -19.60 -3.09 5.51
C ASP A 26 -19.22 -1.60 5.48
N THR A 27 -20.16 -0.75 5.05
CA THR A 27 -19.96 0.71 4.97
C THR A 27 -20.17 1.42 6.29
N THR A 28 -20.63 0.70 7.33
CA THR A 28 -20.92 1.25 8.68
C THR A 28 -19.70 1.26 9.57
N LYS A 29 -18.66 0.51 9.20
CA LYS A 29 -17.39 0.43 9.92
C LYS A 29 -16.27 1.01 9.07
N ALA A 30 -15.39 1.77 9.73
CA ALA A 30 -14.18 2.25 9.08
C ALA A 30 -13.26 1.07 8.68
N HIS A 31 -12.51 1.24 7.61
CA HIS A 31 -11.47 0.30 7.18
C HIS A 31 -10.15 1.03 6.92
N PRO A 32 -8.98 0.49 7.34
CA PRO A 32 -7.70 1.17 7.19
C PRO A 32 -7.40 1.65 5.75
N ALA A 33 -7.62 0.82 4.73
CA ALA A 33 -7.40 1.18 3.34
C ALA A 33 -8.27 2.36 2.89
N ARG A 34 -9.52 2.44 3.36
CA ARG A 34 -10.45 3.53 3.04
C ARG A 34 -10.16 4.81 3.83
N VAL A 35 -9.70 4.68 5.08
CA VAL A 35 -9.19 5.82 5.86
C VAL A 35 -7.93 6.39 5.20
N TYR A 36 -7.05 5.54 4.70
CA TYR A 36 -5.86 5.94 3.95
C TYR A 36 -6.24 6.73 2.68
N ASP A 37 -7.27 6.30 1.95
CA ASP A 37 -7.83 6.99 0.79
C ASP A 37 -8.32 8.41 1.14
N VAL A 38 -8.97 8.59 2.30
CA VAL A 38 -9.37 9.93 2.79
C VAL A 38 -8.16 10.85 2.94
N PHE A 39 -7.06 10.37 3.54
CA PHE A 39 -5.83 11.18 3.72
C PHE A 39 -5.17 11.55 2.40
N LEU A 40 -5.31 10.73 1.38
CA LEU A 40 -4.88 11.05 0.01
C LEU A 40 -5.83 12.02 -0.72
N GLY A 41 -6.99 12.32 -0.13
CA GLY A 41 -8.03 13.14 -0.76
C GLY A 41 -8.85 12.38 -1.80
N GLY A 42 -8.84 11.04 -1.75
CA GLY A 42 -9.64 10.16 -2.59
C GLY A 42 -11.14 10.22 -2.30
N THR A 43 -11.92 9.49 -3.09
CA THR A 43 -13.39 9.47 -3.02
C THR A 43 -13.97 8.10 -2.75
N ASP A 44 -13.13 7.06 -2.67
CA ASP A 44 -13.53 5.67 -2.51
C ASP A 44 -13.63 5.27 -1.03
N ASN A 45 -14.30 6.12 -0.24
CA ASN A 45 -14.48 6.02 1.19
C ASN A 45 -15.91 6.34 1.61
N PHE A 46 -16.30 5.81 2.78
CA PHE A 46 -17.64 5.98 3.33
C PHE A 46 -17.65 6.93 4.55
N PRO A 47 -18.84 7.35 5.06
CA PRO A 47 -18.91 8.24 6.21
C PRO A 47 -18.13 7.79 7.44
N ALA A 48 -18.14 6.47 7.75
CA ALA A 48 -17.38 5.91 8.87
C ALA A 48 -15.86 6.09 8.72
N ASP A 49 -15.35 5.97 7.47
CA ASP A 49 -13.92 6.16 7.17
C ASP A 49 -13.52 7.62 7.33
N ARG A 50 -14.36 8.55 6.86
CA ARG A 50 -14.14 10.00 7.01
C ARG A 50 -14.19 10.45 8.48
N GLU A 51 -15.09 9.87 9.29
CA GLU A 51 -15.12 10.11 10.72
C GLU A 51 -13.83 9.65 11.41
N ALA A 52 -13.36 8.45 11.10
CA ALA A 52 -12.10 7.93 11.64
C ALA A 52 -10.91 8.81 11.23
N ALA A 53 -10.85 9.22 9.96
CA ALA A 53 -9.82 10.13 9.47
C ALA A 53 -9.88 11.50 10.15
N ALA A 54 -11.07 12.06 10.36
CA ALA A 54 -11.24 13.34 11.07
C ALA A 54 -10.72 13.29 12.50
N MET A 55 -10.97 12.19 13.23
CA MET A 55 -10.45 12.00 14.58
C MET A 55 -8.94 11.84 14.59
N ALA A 56 -8.38 11.10 13.65
CA ALA A 56 -6.93 10.97 13.50
C ALA A 56 -6.27 12.32 13.17
N LEU A 57 -6.88 13.14 12.29
CA LEU A 57 -6.41 14.51 12.01
C LEU A 57 -6.56 15.46 13.21
N ALA A 58 -7.57 15.27 14.05
CA ALA A 58 -7.70 16.03 15.30
C ALA A 58 -6.56 15.70 16.29
N ALA A 59 -6.09 14.43 16.29
CA ALA A 59 -4.97 13.98 17.10
C ALA A 59 -3.61 14.40 16.51
N ASN A 60 -3.46 14.29 15.19
CA ASN A 60 -2.28 14.72 14.41
C ASN A 60 -2.71 15.53 13.18
N PRO A 61 -2.77 16.86 13.25
CA PRO A 61 -3.20 17.71 12.13
C PRO A 61 -2.36 17.57 10.87
N ARG A 62 -1.13 17.07 10.97
CA ARG A 62 -0.22 16.81 9.84
C ARG A 62 -0.15 15.34 9.42
N GLY A 63 -1.00 14.46 9.98
CA GLY A 63 -1.00 13.02 9.69
C GLY A 63 -1.21 12.65 8.22
N HIS A 64 -1.77 13.56 7.40
CA HIS A 64 -1.85 13.38 5.94
C HIS A 64 -0.46 13.32 5.28
N LEU A 65 0.57 13.94 5.88
CA LEU A 65 1.95 13.89 5.37
C LEU A 65 2.56 12.51 5.50
N ASP A 66 2.26 11.78 6.59
CA ASP A 66 2.71 10.40 6.76
C ASP A 66 2.29 9.53 5.57
N VAL A 67 1.02 9.67 5.16
CA VAL A 67 0.42 8.90 4.06
C VAL A 67 1.03 9.30 2.71
N ARG A 68 1.17 10.61 2.44
CA ARG A 68 1.69 11.13 1.18
C ARG A 68 3.16 10.81 0.99
N HIS A 69 3.98 11.02 2.01
CA HIS A 69 5.40 10.66 1.97
C HIS A 69 5.61 9.16 1.88
N ASN A 70 4.73 8.35 2.47
CA ASN A 70 4.75 6.91 2.29
C ASN A 70 4.49 6.51 0.83
N ARG A 71 3.48 7.11 0.19
CA ARG A 71 3.20 6.86 -1.25
C ARG A 71 4.37 7.26 -2.12
N ASP A 72 4.92 8.42 -1.90
CA ASP A 72 6.07 8.91 -2.63
C ASP A 72 7.32 8.03 -2.42
N PHE A 73 7.54 7.55 -1.19
CA PHE A 73 8.59 6.55 -0.92
C PHE A 73 8.39 5.27 -1.75
N VAL A 74 7.17 4.71 -1.78
CA VAL A 74 6.88 3.51 -2.59
C VAL A 74 7.21 3.76 -4.05
N ARG A 75 6.79 4.91 -4.62
CA ARG A 75 7.12 5.31 -5.99
C ARG A 75 8.64 5.30 -6.23
N ARG A 76 9.41 5.98 -5.38
CA ARG A 76 10.88 6.02 -5.51
C ARG A 76 11.51 4.64 -5.37
N ALA A 77 11.06 3.84 -4.39
CA ALA A 77 11.59 2.51 -4.13
C ALA A 77 11.38 1.57 -5.32
N VAL A 78 10.15 1.49 -5.86
CA VAL A 78 9.89 0.59 -7.00
C VAL A 78 10.57 1.09 -8.29
N THR A 79 10.70 2.39 -8.48
CA THR A 79 11.48 3.00 -9.58
C THR A 79 12.94 2.58 -9.48
N GLU A 80 13.56 2.74 -8.32
CA GLU A 80 14.95 2.34 -8.05
C GLU A 80 15.18 0.85 -8.31
N LEU A 81 14.29 -0.01 -7.78
CA LEU A 81 14.39 -1.46 -7.94
C LEU A 81 14.21 -1.88 -9.41
N THR A 82 13.33 -1.23 -10.14
CA THR A 82 13.11 -1.52 -11.57
C THR A 82 14.29 -1.06 -12.42
N THR A 83 14.80 0.17 -12.18
CA THR A 83 15.84 0.78 -13.02
C THR A 83 17.24 0.27 -12.70
N ARG A 84 17.61 0.17 -11.41
CA ARG A 84 18.97 -0.15 -10.98
C ARG A 84 19.17 -1.59 -10.55
N ALA A 85 18.21 -2.17 -9.84
CA ALA A 85 18.32 -3.57 -9.41
C ALA A 85 17.80 -4.56 -10.46
N GLY A 86 17.13 -4.08 -11.52
CA GLY A 86 16.60 -4.92 -12.58
C GLY A 86 15.44 -5.81 -12.15
N ILE A 87 14.74 -5.48 -11.06
CA ILE A 87 13.57 -6.22 -10.60
C ILE A 87 12.43 -6.07 -11.61
N ARG A 88 11.76 -7.18 -11.90
CA ARG A 88 10.65 -7.29 -12.85
C ARG A 88 9.41 -7.93 -12.23
N GLN A 89 9.48 -8.29 -10.97
CA GLN A 89 8.40 -8.93 -10.24
C GLN A 89 8.17 -8.25 -8.91
N PHE A 90 6.91 -7.93 -8.62
CA PHE A 90 6.50 -7.20 -7.43
C PHE A 90 5.33 -7.92 -6.76
N LEU A 91 5.44 -8.16 -5.47
CA LEU A 91 4.38 -8.68 -4.60
C LEU A 91 4.05 -7.58 -3.59
N ASP A 92 2.94 -6.88 -3.81
CA ASP A 92 2.48 -5.75 -3.00
C ASP A 92 1.38 -6.22 -2.05
N VAL A 93 1.70 -6.37 -0.77
CA VAL A 93 0.80 -6.95 0.23
C VAL A 93 0.28 -5.88 1.18
N GLY A 94 -1.04 -5.80 1.30
CA GLY A 94 -1.74 -4.68 1.89
C GLY A 94 -1.80 -3.49 0.93
N ALA A 95 -2.09 -3.78 -0.33
CA ALA A 95 -2.01 -2.81 -1.42
C ALA A 95 -2.96 -1.61 -1.26
N GLY A 96 -4.07 -1.78 -0.55
CA GLY A 96 -5.07 -0.75 -0.36
C GLY A 96 -5.81 -0.38 -1.65
N LEU A 97 -6.55 0.72 -1.60
CA LEU A 97 -7.29 1.22 -2.76
C LEU A 97 -6.34 1.73 -3.85
N PRO A 98 -6.65 1.46 -5.14
CA PRO A 98 -5.88 2.00 -6.25
C PRO A 98 -5.83 3.53 -6.22
N THR A 99 -4.68 4.08 -6.54
CA THR A 99 -4.43 5.54 -6.59
C THR A 99 -3.98 5.97 -7.98
N ARG A 100 -3.62 7.25 -8.16
CA ARG A 100 -3.17 7.78 -9.47
C ARG A 100 -1.89 7.16 -10.02
N GLN A 101 -1.01 6.66 -9.14
CA GLN A 101 0.26 6.03 -9.51
C GLN A 101 0.40 4.71 -8.75
N ASN A 102 -0.22 3.66 -9.29
CA ASN A 102 -0.07 2.33 -8.74
C ASN A 102 1.28 1.72 -9.13
N VAL A 103 1.77 0.76 -8.34
CA VAL A 103 3.06 0.09 -8.57
C VAL A 103 3.17 -0.42 -10.02
N HIS A 104 2.13 -1.08 -10.56
CA HIS A 104 2.16 -1.59 -11.93
C HIS A 104 2.36 -0.50 -12.98
N GLN A 105 1.70 0.66 -12.83
CA GLN A 105 1.85 1.78 -13.75
C GLN A 105 3.29 2.28 -13.76
N ILE A 106 3.86 2.54 -12.56
CA ILE A 106 5.24 3.01 -12.43
C ILE A 106 6.23 2.03 -13.04
N VAL A 107 6.14 0.74 -12.69
CA VAL A 107 7.14 -0.24 -13.10
C VAL A 107 6.97 -0.68 -14.56
N GLN A 108 5.75 -0.74 -15.09
CA GLN A 108 5.49 -1.09 -16.49
C GLN A 108 5.76 0.06 -17.46
N ASP A 109 5.70 1.31 -17.01
CA ASP A 109 6.19 2.46 -17.79
C ASP A 109 7.71 2.39 -18.02
N ILE A 110 8.45 1.81 -17.06
CA ILE A 110 9.92 1.65 -17.13
C ILE A 110 10.29 0.34 -17.83
N ALA A 111 9.62 -0.74 -17.49
CA ALA A 111 9.87 -2.11 -17.94
C ALA A 111 8.53 -2.81 -18.22
N PRO A 112 8.00 -2.71 -19.45
CA PRO A 112 6.65 -3.15 -19.79
C PRO A 112 6.35 -4.62 -19.48
N GLU A 113 7.38 -5.48 -19.47
CA GLU A 113 7.29 -6.92 -19.18
C GLU A 113 7.09 -7.23 -17.67
N SER A 114 7.08 -6.22 -16.82
CA SER A 114 7.01 -6.41 -15.36
C SER A 114 5.69 -7.05 -14.93
N ARG A 115 5.77 -7.89 -13.88
CA ARG A 115 4.64 -8.62 -13.30
C ARG A 115 4.39 -8.14 -11.88
N ILE A 116 3.14 -7.83 -11.57
CA ILE A 116 2.74 -7.32 -10.28
C ILE A 116 1.58 -8.16 -9.74
N VAL A 117 1.68 -8.58 -8.49
CA VAL A 117 0.56 -9.17 -7.74
C VAL A 117 0.26 -8.26 -6.55
N TYR A 118 -0.96 -7.79 -6.53
CA TYR A 118 -1.53 -7.06 -5.39
C TYR A 118 -2.27 -8.01 -4.48
N VAL A 119 -2.12 -7.81 -3.18
CA VAL A 119 -2.83 -8.61 -2.16
C VAL A 119 -3.52 -7.67 -1.19
N ASP A 120 -4.79 -7.87 -0.98
CA ASP A 120 -5.55 -7.21 0.09
C ASP A 120 -6.71 -8.10 0.54
N HIS A 121 -7.28 -7.82 1.71
CA HIS A 121 -8.42 -8.55 2.24
C HIS A 121 -9.73 -7.76 2.19
N ASP A 122 -9.68 -6.44 1.89
CA ASP A 122 -10.89 -5.61 1.78
C ASP A 122 -11.62 -5.87 0.45
N PRO A 123 -12.89 -6.29 0.48
CA PRO A 123 -13.69 -6.46 -0.72
C PRO A 123 -13.82 -5.19 -1.58
N VAL A 124 -13.77 -3.99 -0.98
CA VAL A 124 -13.80 -2.71 -1.72
C VAL A 124 -12.57 -2.59 -2.61
N VAL A 125 -11.40 -2.92 -2.06
CA VAL A 125 -10.13 -2.90 -2.80
C VAL A 125 -10.20 -3.83 -4.00
N LEU A 126 -10.75 -5.04 -3.83
CA LEU A 126 -10.92 -6.01 -4.91
C LEU A 126 -11.81 -5.51 -6.04
N VAL A 127 -12.96 -4.90 -5.71
CA VAL A 127 -13.88 -4.36 -6.71
C VAL A 127 -13.21 -3.27 -7.54
N HIS A 128 -12.51 -2.35 -6.89
CA HIS A 128 -11.78 -1.27 -7.57
C HIS A 128 -10.62 -1.81 -8.42
N ALA A 129 -9.87 -2.79 -7.89
CA ALA A 129 -8.77 -3.39 -8.61
C ALA A 129 -9.23 -4.04 -9.91
N GLN A 130 -10.31 -4.81 -9.89
CA GLN A 130 -10.87 -5.45 -11.10
C GLN A 130 -11.31 -4.44 -12.17
N ALA A 131 -11.80 -3.27 -11.75
CA ALA A 131 -12.27 -2.24 -12.66
C ALA A 131 -11.14 -1.38 -13.26
N LEU A 132 -10.03 -1.20 -12.53
CA LEU A 132 -9.02 -0.19 -12.83
C LEU A 132 -7.65 -0.76 -13.23
N LEU A 133 -7.38 -2.02 -12.93
CA LEU A 133 -6.06 -2.62 -13.22
C LEU A 133 -5.98 -3.09 -14.67
N THR A 134 -5.34 -2.27 -15.49
CA THR A 134 -4.96 -2.61 -16.86
C THR A 134 -3.44 -2.80 -16.91
N SER A 135 -2.99 -3.98 -17.32
CA SER A 135 -1.57 -4.23 -17.58
C SER A 135 -1.12 -3.66 -18.93
N SER A 136 0.18 -3.39 -19.06
CA SER A 136 0.83 -3.29 -20.36
C SER A 136 0.62 -4.57 -21.18
N ALA A 137 0.82 -4.51 -22.50
CA ALA A 137 0.63 -5.67 -23.37
C ALA A 137 1.62 -6.83 -23.08
N ASP A 138 2.82 -6.50 -22.59
CA ASP A 138 3.89 -7.47 -22.32
C ASP A 138 3.96 -7.86 -20.84
N GLY A 139 3.33 -7.09 -19.95
CA GLY A 139 3.32 -7.29 -18.51
C GLY A 139 2.12 -8.08 -18.04
N ARG A 140 2.06 -8.27 -16.71
CA ARG A 140 0.91 -8.88 -16.07
C ARG A 140 0.65 -8.25 -14.70
N THR A 141 -0.61 -7.93 -14.45
CA THR A 141 -1.08 -7.46 -13.14
C THR A 141 -2.20 -8.39 -12.69
N ASP A 142 -2.10 -8.88 -11.46
CA ASP A 142 -3.08 -9.77 -10.87
C ASP A 142 -3.44 -9.30 -9.46
N TYR A 143 -4.57 -9.77 -8.96
CA TYR A 143 -5.08 -9.41 -7.65
C TYR A 143 -5.47 -10.65 -6.85
N VAL A 144 -5.04 -10.72 -5.58
CA VAL A 144 -5.28 -11.83 -4.67
C VAL A 144 -6.05 -11.34 -3.45
N GLU A 145 -7.20 -11.94 -3.19
CA GLU A 145 -7.91 -11.77 -1.93
C GLU A 145 -7.31 -12.66 -0.85
N ALA A 146 -6.49 -12.08 0.03
CA ALA A 146 -5.91 -12.79 1.15
C ALA A 146 -5.61 -11.85 2.32
N ASP A 147 -5.71 -12.39 3.53
CA ASP A 147 -5.19 -11.74 4.74
C ASP A 147 -3.66 -11.93 4.79
N LEU A 148 -2.95 -10.87 5.19
CA LEU A 148 -1.49 -10.92 5.42
C LEU A 148 -1.10 -12.02 6.43
N ARG A 149 -2.01 -12.41 7.33
CA ARG A 149 -1.83 -13.50 8.30
C ARG A 149 -1.82 -14.88 7.68
N ASP A 150 -2.12 -14.99 6.38
CA ASP A 150 -2.05 -16.25 5.61
C ASP A 150 -0.98 -16.17 4.50
N PRO A 151 0.33 -16.12 4.84
CA PRO A 151 1.41 -16.06 3.86
C PRO A 151 1.39 -17.25 2.89
N ALA A 152 0.93 -18.41 3.34
CA ALA A 152 0.87 -19.63 2.50
C ALA A 152 -0.11 -19.44 1.34
N LYS A 153 -1.30 -18.91 1.61
CA LYS A 153 -2.30 -18.58 0.58
C LYS A 153 -1.76 -17.49 -0.36
N ILE A 154 -1.16 -16.44 0.18
CA ILE A 154 -0.58 -15.34 -0.62
C ILE A 154 0.42 -15.91 -1.63
N LEU A 155 1.38 -16.71 -1.17
CA LEU A 155 2.43 -17.29 -2.01
C LEU A 155 1.87 -18.29 -3.03
N LEU A 156 0.88 -19.10 -2.64
CA LEU A 156 0.23 -20.05 -3.55
C LEU A 156 -0.45 -19.32 -4.73
N GLU A 157 -1.22 -18.28 -4.42
CA GLU A 157 -1.93 -17.53 -5.44
C GLU A 157 -0.97 -16.67 -6.29
N ALA A 158 0.03 -16.03 -5.67
CA ALA A 158 1.02 -15.21 -6.37
C ALA A 158 1.81 -16.00 -7.43
N ARG A 159 2.05 -17.30 -7.21
CA ARG A 159 2.72 -18.20 -8.19
C ARG A 159 2.01 -18.31 -9.53
N ARG A 160 0.74 -17.93 -9.62
CA ARG A 160 0.00 -17.94 -10.91
C ARG A 160 0.51 -16.85 -11.86
N THR A 161 1.11 -15.81 -11.30
CA THR A 161 1.59 -14.64 -12.05
C THR A 161 3.08 -14.43 -11.91
N LEU A 162 3.63 -14.64 -10.71
CA LEU A 162 5.05 -14.48 -10.40
C LEU A 162 5.79 -15.83 -10.50
N ASP A 163 7.02 -15.76 -11.02
CA ASP A 163 7.99 -16.85 -10.96
C ASP A 163 8.84 -16.66 -9.69
N LEU A 164 8.48 -17.36 -8.62
CA LEU A 164 9.15 -17.21 -7.33
C LEU A 164 10.57 -17.84 -7.30
N ASP A 165 11.05 -18.41 -8.40
CA ASP A 165 12.45 -18.81 -8.56
C ASP A 165 13.34 -17.65 -9.07
N LYS A 166 12.72 -16.50 -9.37
CA LYS A 166 13.39 -15.26 -9.76
C LYS A 166 13.19 -14.16 -8.73
N PRO A 167 14.10 -13.18 -8.63
CA PRO A 167 14.00 -12.10 -7.66
C PRO A 167 12.66 -11.35 -7.72
N VAL A 168 12.08 -11.12 -6.55
CA VAL A 168 10.82 -10.40 -6.34
C VAL A 168 11.07 -9.24 -5.38
N ALA A 169 10.46 -8.10 -5.62
CA ALA A 169 10.29 -7.05 -4.61
C ALA A 169 9.01 -7.32 -3.81
N LEU A 170 9.17 -7.69 -2.55
CA LEU A 170 8.09 -7.76 -1.57
C LEU A 170 7.86 -6.36 -1.01
N VAL A 171 6.66 -5.81 -1.23
CA VAL A 171 6.27 -4.49 -0.73
C VAL A 171 5.32 -4.68 0.45
N LEU A 172 5.72 -4.16 1.60
CA LEU A 172 4.96 -4.13 2.85
C LEU A 172 4.90 -2.67 3.34
N ALA A 173 4.12 -1.87 2.62
CA ALA A 173 4.04 -0.44 2.87
C ALA A 173 2.81 -0.09 3.71
N ALA A 174 3.04 0.51 4.89
CA ALA A 174 1.99 0.97 5.81
C ALA A 174 0.97 -0.12 6.21
N VAL A 175 1.39 -1.36 6.32
CA VAL A 175 0.50 -2.50 6.63
C VAL A 175 0.85 -3.21 7.94
N LEU A 176 2.13 -3.36 8.27
CA LEU A 176 2.55 -4.16 9.43
C LEU A 176 2.18 -3.56 10.80
N HIS A 177 1.81 -2.29 10.86
CA HIS A 177 1.30 -1.71 12.10
C HIS A 177 -0.13 -2.16 12.45
N PHE A 178 -0.81 -2.88 11.56
CA PHE A 178 -2.08 -3.57 11.84
C PHE A 178 -1.89 -5.01 12.31
N ILE A 179 -0.65 -5.46 12.51
CA ILE A 179 -0.30 -6.82 12.93
C ILE A 179 0.47 -6.77 14.25
N GLU A 180 0.07 -7.59 15.21
CA GLU A 180 0.73 -7.69 16.52
C GLU A 180 2.12 -8.33 16.39
N ASP A 181 2.98 -8.09 17.39
CA ASP A 181 4.39 -8.52 17.35
C ASP A 181 4.57 -10.03 17.31
N ASP A 182 3.71 -10.78 17.95
CA ASP A 182 3.75 -12.24 17.99
C ASP A 182 3.50 -12.89 16.62
N GLU A 183 2.86 -12.16 15.69
CA GLU A 183 2.61 -12.62 14.33
C GLU A 183 3.50 -11.94 13.28
N ALA A 184 3.76 -10.64 13.43
CA ALA A 184 4.33 -9.79 12.37
C ALA A 184 5.70 -10.28 11.87
N TYR A 185 6.61 -10.66 12.77
CA TYR A 185 7.96 -11.11 12.40
C TYR A 185 7.95 -12.46 11.70
N ASP A 186 7.08 -13.39 12.13
CA ASP A 186 6.93 -14.70 11.48
C ASP A 186 6.27 -14.59 10.12
N ILE A 187 5.30 -13.71 9.94
CA ILE A 187 4.68 -13.41 8.64
C ILE A 187 5.74 -12.93 7.64
N VAL A 188 6.54 -11.94 8.02
CA VAL A 188 7.58 -11.39 7.13
C VAL A 188 8.63 -12.45 6.80
N ARG A 189 9.04 -13.26 7.78
CA ARG A 189 9.96 -14.39 7.57
C ARG A 189 9.40 -15.39 6.57
N ASN A 190 8.15 -15.84 6.76
CA ASN A 190 7.51 -16.80 5.87
C ASN A 190 7.39 -16.31 4.43
N LEU A 191 7.08 -15.03 4.23
CA LEU A 191 7.05 -14.42 2.90
C LEU A 191 8.45 -14.35 2.27
N LEU A 192 9.45 -13.92 3.02
CA LEU A 192 10.81 -13.79 2.53
C LEU A 192 11.49 -15.15 2.27
N ASP A 193 11.23 -16.16 3.09
CA ASP A 193 11.82 -17.50 2.93
C ASP A 193 11.44 -18.15 1.60
N ALA A 194 10.27 -17.83 1.07
CA ALA A 194 9.80 -18.33 -0.23
C ALA A 194 10.43 -17.61 -1.44
N LEU A 195 11.20 -16.54 -1.22
CA LEU A 195 11.79 -15.74 -2.28
C LEU A 195 13.29 -16.04 -2.41
N PRO A 196 13.86 -16.05 -3.63
CA PRO A 196 15.28 -16.35 -3.84
C PRO A 196 16.19 -15.18 -3.43
N SER A 197 17.49 -15.47 -3.34
CA SER A 197 18.54 -14.46 -3.25
C SER A 197 18.40 -13.41 -4.36
N GLY A 198 18.71 -12.15 -4.05
CA GLY A 198 18.50 -11.02 -4.95
C GLY A 198 17.10 -10.41 -4.87
N SER A 199 16.16 -11.04 -4.16
CA SER A 199 14.86 -10.41 -3.83
C SER A 199 15.05 -9.23 -2.88
N HIS A 200 14.06 -8.33 -2.84
CA HIS A 200 14.10 -7.12 -2.02
C HIS A 200 12.85 -7.00 -1.15
N LEU A 201 13.02 -6.41 0.02
CA LEU A 201 11.93 -5.95 0.87
C LEU A 201 11.85 -4.42 0.77
N VAL A 202 10.67 -3.90 0.44
CA VAL A 202 10.30 -2.49 0.57
C VAL A 202 9.39 -2.37 1.78
N LEU A 203 9.82 -1.68 2.81
CA LEU A 203 9.12 -1.64 4.08
C LEU A 203 8.89 -0.20 4.52
N SER A 204 7.67 0.10 4.93
CA SER A 204 7.35 1.31 5.69
C SER A 204 6.51 0.99 6.93
N HIS A 205 6.73 1.73 8.00
CA HIS A 205 6.10 1.49 9.28
C HIS A 205 5.95 2.76 10.11
N LEU A 206 4.78 2.95 10.73
CA LEU A 206 4.55 4.02 11.70
C LEU A 206 5.36 3.80 12.97
N SER A 207 5.95 4.86 13.49
CA SER A 207 6.81 4.83 14.66
C SER A 207 6.47 5.92 15.67
N GLU A 208 6.71 5.64 16.93
CA GLU A 208 6.59 6.63 18.03
C GLU A 208 7.86 7.45 18.27
N ASP A 209 8.94 7.20 17.50
CA ASP A 209 10.25 7.79 17.77
C ASP A 209 10.30 9.30 17.46
N MET A 210 9.51 9.81 16.48
CA MET A 210 9.55 11.19 16.01
C MET A 210 8.59 12.11 16.78
N ASN A 211 7.29 11.79 16.79
CA ASN A 211 6.28 12.59 17.50
C ASN A 211 5.38 11.68 18.36
N PRO A 212 5.88 11.18 19.51
CA PRO A 212 5.18 10.19 20.30
C PRO A 212 3.82 10.65 20.81
N VAL A 213 3.64 11.94 21.11
CA VAL A 213 2.39 12.45 21.67
C VAL A 213 1.27 12.38 20.62
N ALA A 214 1.52 12.86 19.42
CA ALA A 214 0.52 12.89 18.35
C ALA A 214 0.21 11.48 17.83
N ILE A 215 1.25 10.68 17.52
CA ILE A 215 1.06 9.38 16.91
C ILE A 215 0.44 8.35 17.85
N ASN A 216 0.71 8.42 19.18
CA ASN A 216 0.06 7.55 20.14
C ASN A 216 -1.45 7.85 20.26
N LYS A 217 -1.86 9.12 20.18
CA LYS A 217 -3.29 9.48 20.10
C LYS A 217 -3.96 8.94 18.83
N VAL A 218 -3.27 8.98 17.71
CA VAL A 218 -3.76 8.35 16.47
C VAL A 218 -3.94 6.85 16.68
N ALA A 219 -2.94 6.17 17.25
CA ALA A 219 -3.01 4.74 17.54
C ALA A 219 -4.16 4.38 18.48
N GLU A 220 -4.39 5.17 19.53
CA GLU A 220 -5.55 5.02 20.43
C GLU A 220 -6.87 5.12 19.67
N THR A 221 -7.00 6.12 18.77
CA THR A 221 -8.19 6.30 17.94
C THR A 221 -8.52 5.06 17.09
N PHE A 222 -7.52 4.39 16.53
CA PHE A 222 -7.72 3.16 15.76
C PHE A 222 -8.03 1.97 16.68
N ARG A 223 -7.34 1.83 17.82
CA ARG A 223 -7.58 0.75 18.78
C ARG A 223 -9.00 0.81 19.39
N GLU A 224 -9.51 2.00 19.70
CA GLU A 224 -10.88 2.21 20.17
C GLU A 224 -11.95 1.75 19.16
N ARG A 225 -11.59 1.70 17.88
CA ARG A 225 -12.43 1.18 16.78
C ARG A 225 -12.24 -0.31 16.52
N GLY A 226 -11.44 -0.98 17.36
CA GLY A 226 -11.21 -2.41 17.28
C GLY A 226 -10.13 -2.84 16.28
N PHE A 227 -9.32 -1.91 15.78
CA PHE A 227 -8.15 -2.26 14.99
C PHE A 227 -6.96 -2.58 15.88
N SER A 228 -6.18 -3.60 15.53
CA SER A 228 -4.81 -3.69 15.99
C SER A 228 -4.04 -2.50 15.44
N PHE A 229 -3.24 -1.83 16.25
CA PHE A 229 -2.42 -0.71 15.80
C PHE A 229 -1.16 -0.62 16.67
N VAL A 230 -0.07 -1.15 16.14
CA VAL A 230 1.21 -1.27 16.82
C VAL A 230 2.19 -0.25 16.26
N LEU A 231 2.73 0.61 17.11
CA LEU A 231 3.84 1.49 16.77
C LEU A 231 5.14 0.78 17.09
N ARG A 232 6.10 0.79 16.16
CA ARG A 232 7.42 0.17 16.38
C ARG A 232 8.50 1.23 16.35
N SER A 233 9.42 1.14 17.31
CA SER A 233 10.64 1.94 17.26
C SER A 233 11.50 1.56 16.05
N ARG A 234 12.46 2.41 15.71
CA ARG A 234 13.47 2.12 14.67
C ARG A 234 14.13 0.75 14.87
N ALA A 235 14.46 0.40 16.13
CA ALA A 235 15.04 -0.91 16.46
C ALA A 235 14.05 -2.07 16.19
N GLY A 236 12.76 -1.90 16.48
CA GLY A 236 11.73 -2.88 16.16
C GLY A 236 11.57 -3.08 14.65
N ILE A 237 11.68 -2.01 13.88
CA ILE A 237 11.66 -2.08 12.40
C ILE A 237 12.93 -2.76 11.87
N GLU A 238 14.10 -2.44 12.42
CA GLU A 238 15.39 -3.06 12.06
C GLU A 238 15.40 -4.57 12.30
N ARG A 239 14.65 -5.04 13.29
CA ARG A 239 14.50 -6.46 13.59
C ARG A 239 13.92 -7.25 12.41
N PHE A 240 12.98 -6.70 11.63
CA PHE A 240 12.49 -7.34 10.39
C PHE A 240 13.61 -7.62 9.39
N LEU A 241 14.65 -6.78 9.37
CA LEU A 241 15.78 -6.92 8.46
C LEU A 241 16.82 -7.89 9.00
N THR A 242 17.20 -7.71 10.26
CA THR A 242 18.29 -8.46 10.88
C THR A 242 17.94 -9.93 11.09
N GLU A 243 16.73 -10.24 11.52
CA GLU A 243 16.27 -11.63 11.69
C GLU A 243 16.16 -12.39 10.35
N ASN A 244 16.00 -11.68 9.24
CA ASN A 244 15.93 -12.25 7.90
C ASN A 244 17.24 -12.13 7.10
N GLY A 245 18.34 -11.69 7.74
CA GLY A 245 19.66 -11.56 7.11
C GLY A 245 19.68 -10.63 5.90
N LEU A 246 18.80 -9.61 5.87
CA LEU A 246 18.69 -8.66 4.78
C LEU A 246 19.79 -7.60 4.85
N GLU A 247 20.29 -7.20 3.70
CA GLU A 247 21.24 -6.11 3.53
C GLU A 247 20.49 -4.82 3.18
N GLN A 248 20.59 -3.81 4.06
CA GLN A 248 19.94 -2.52 3.83
C GLN A 248 20.59 -1.79 2.65
N LEU A 249 19.77 -1.18 1.80
CA LEU A 249 20.22 -0.22 0.80
C LEU A 249 20.35 1.17 1.47
N GLU A 250 21.39 1.92 1.09
CA GLU A 250 21.53 3.31 1.54
C GLU A 250 20.30 4.15 1.13
N PRO A 251 19.81 5.00 2.03
CA PRO A 251 20.38 5.46 3.31
C PRO A 251 20.00 4.61 4.54
N GLY A 252 19.47 3.40 4.37
CA GLY A 252 19.02 2.55 5.47
C GLY A 252 17.60 2.91 5.95
N ILE A 253 17.35 2.74 7.28
CA ILE A 253 16.07 3.13 7.89
C ILE A 253 16.09 4.63 8.19
N VAL A 254 15.21 5.39 7.53
CA VAL A 254 15.09 6.84 7.67
C VAL A 254 13.62 7.26 7.64
N PRO A 255 13.26 8.47 8.10
CA PRO A 255 11.95 9.05 7.83
C PRO A 255 11.63 9.07 6.33
N ALA A 256 10.35 8.90 5.96
CA ALA A 256 9.94 8.63 4.58
C ALA A 256 10.41 9.69 3.57
N HIS A 257 10.45 10.95 3.96
CA HIS A 257 10.89 12.06 3.10
C HIS A 257 12.41 12.10 2.85
N HIS A 258 13.21 11.37 3.63
CA HIS A 258 14.67 11.31 3.47
C HIS A 258 15.16 10.14 2.60
N TRP A 259 14.31 9.18 2.28
CA TRP A 259 14.76 8.06 1.46
C TRP A 259 14.86 8.46 -0.02
N ARG A 260 16.06 8.82 -0.48
CA ARG A 260 16.39 9.19 -1.87
C ARG A 260 15.36 10.14 -2.49
N PRO A 261 15.16 11.34 -1.91
CA PRO A 261 14.20 12.32 -2.42
C PRO A 261 14.53 12.73 -3.86
N ASP A 262 13.52 13.03 -4.64
CA ASP A 262 13.63 13.58 -6.00
C ASP A 262 12.60 14.71 -6.21
N ASP A 263 12.72 15.44 -7.31
CA ASP A 263 11.87 16.59 -7.62
C ASP A 263 10.49 16.19 -8.19
N ALA A 264 10.21 14.90 -8.34
CA ALA A 264 8.97 14.41 -8.95
C ALA A 264 7.80 14.27 -7.94
N ALA A 265 8.08 14.33 -6.63
CA ALA A 265 7.10 14.09 -5.57
C ALA A 265 5.88 15.01 -5.67
N ASP A 266 6.09 16.30 -5.87
CA ASP A 266 5.00 17.29 -5.91
C ASP A 266 4.15 17.23 -7.18
N ALA A 267 4.72 16.73 -8.29
CA ALA A 267 4.02 16.70 -9.58
C ALA A 267 2.91 15.62 -9.63
N ALA A 268 3.06 14.55 -8.85
CA ALA A 268 2.12 13.42 -8.88
C ALA A 268 0.83 13.67 -8.08
N GLU A 269 0.85 14.57 -7.11
CA GLU A 269 -0.24 14.80 -6.16
C GLU A 269 -0.78 16.23 -6.13
N ALA A 270 -0.18 17.15 -6.90
CA ALA A 270 -0.70 18.51 -7.00
C ALA A 270 -2.11 18.51 -7.60
N PRO A 271 -3.08 19.23 -7.01
CA PRO A 271 -4.38 19.39 -7.61
C PRO A 271 -4.26 20.12 -8.96
N GLU A 272 -5.06 19.71 -9.95
CA GLU A 272 -5.04 20.32 -11.31
C GLU A 272 -5.24 21.84 -11.30
N THR A 273 -5.92 22.37 -10.28
CA THR A 273 -6.13 23.81 -10.07
C THR A 273 -5.99 24.15 -8.59
N ALA A 274 -5.20 25.16 -8.28
CA ALA A 274 -5.12 25.70 -6.91
C ALA A 274 -6.50 26.28 -6.52
N PRO A 275 -7.08 25.85 -5.39
CA PRO A 275 -8.35 26.38 -4.93
C PRO A 275 -8.23 27.82 -4.44
N SER A 276 -9.32 28.61 -4.52
CA SER A 276 -9.35 29.93 -3.91
C SER A 276 -9.26 29.84 -2.38
N ALA A 277 -8.72 30.91 -1.75
CA ALA A 277 -8.67 30.99 -0.29
C ALA A 277 -10.07 30.90 0.36
N GLU A 278 -11.10 31.45 -0.30
CA GLU A 278 -12.50 31.38 0.15
C GLU A 278 -13.01 29.94 0.10
N HIS A 279 -12.69 29.19 -0.97
CA HIS A 279 -13.05 27.79 -1.07
C HIS A 279 -12.39 26.95 0.05
N LEU A 280 -11.09 27.13 0.29
CA LEU A 280 -10.37 26.43 1.36
C LEU A 280 -10.93 26.76 2.75
N ALA A 281 -11.34 28.02 2.99
CA ALA A 281 -11.90 28.43 4.27
C ALA A 281 -13.25 27.77 4.56
N GLY A 282 -14.01 27.43 3.52
CA GLY A 282 -15.31 26.73 3.63
C GLY A 282 -15.20 25.21 3.85
N LEU A 283 -14.00 24.61 3.69
CA LEU A 283 -13.81 23.17 3.84
C LEU A 283 -13.49 22.80 5.30
N ASP A 284 -13.99 21.63 5.72
CA ASP A 284 -13.53 20.96 6.93
C ASP A 284 -12.09 20.43 6.80
N ALA A 285 -11.56 19.80 7.85
CA ALA A 285 -10.20 19.27 7.84
C ALA A 285 -10.01 18.20 6.75
N ILE A 286 -11.00 17.36 6.52
CA ILE A 286 -10.99 16.31 5.50
C ILE A 286 -10.99 16.90 4.08
N GLY A 287 -11.89 17.84 3.82
CA GLY A 287 -11.96 18.50 2.52
C GLY A 287 -10.66 19.22 2.16
N ARG A 288 -9.95 19.75 3.14
CA ARG A 288 -8.65 20.41 2.94
C ARG A 288 -7.53 19.47 2.55
N THR A 289 -7.56 18.20 2.97
CA THR A 289 -6.49 17.24 2.64
C THR A 289 -6.25 17.12 1.14
N ARG A 290 -7.29 17.26 0.31
CA ARG A 290 -7.18 17.22 -1.16
C ARG A 290 -6.26 18.28 -1.76
N TYR A 291 -6.12 19.39 -1.06
CA TYR A 291 -5.40 20.58 -1.54
C TYR A 291 -4.09 20.83 -0.79
N MET A 292 -3.75 19.95 0.14
CA MET A 292 -2.47 20.03 0.84
C MET A 292 -1.39 19.38 -0.02
N SER A 293 -0.32 20.09 -0.30
CA SER A 293 0.85 19.55 -0.98
C SER A 293 1.64 18.67 -0.01
N ILE A 294 2.48 17.81 -0.56
CA ILE A 294 3.50 17.07 0.20
C ILE A 294 4.51 18.05 0.84
N GLY A 295 4.78 19.16 0.21
CA GLY A 295 5.40 20.39 0.66
C GLY A 295 6.61 20.26 1.58
N GLU A 296 6.83 21.30 2.36
CA GLU A 296 7.88 21.32 3.39
C GLU A 296 7.46 20.48 4.60
N ALA A 297 8.04 19.28 4.73
CA ALA A 297 7.93 18.43 5.92
C ALA A 297 9.23 18.48 6.71
N THR A 298 9.11 18.52 8.03
CA THR A 298 10.22 18.33 8.97
C THR A 298 10.17 16.92 9.56
N ASP A 299 11.24 16.50 10.24
CA ASP A 299 11.27 15.20 10.91
C ASP A 299 10.15 15.06 11.96
N ASP A 300 9.73 16.17 12.60
CA ASP A 300 8.62 16.18 13.56
C ASP A 300 7.24 15.99 12.91
N ASP A 301 7.14 16.19 11.60
CA ASP A 301 5.91 16.06 10.84
C ASP A 301 5.67 14.62 10.34
N ILE A 302 6.72 13.81 10.27
CA ILE A 302 6.69 12.49 9.64
C ILE A 302 6.93 11.40 10.68
N ASN A 303 5.93 10.54 10.89
CA ASN A 303 6.00 9.42 11.84
C ASN A 303 6.21 8.06 11.15
N VAL A 304 6.66 8.05 9.90
CA VAL A 304 6.88 6.85 9.10
C VAL A 304 8.37 6.65 8.85
N TYR A 305 8.92 5.55 9.37
CA TYR A 305 10.20 5.02 8.91
C TYR A 305 10.01 4.17 7.67
N VAL A 306 10.98 4.27 6.77
CA VAL A 306 11.02 3.49 5.53
C VAL A 306 12.41 2.91 5.31
N THR A 307 12.45 1.80 4.58
CA THR A 307 13.71 1.18 4.16
C THR A 307 13.49 0.27 2.96
N VAL A 308 14.56 0.05 2.20
CA VAL A 308 14.66 -1.02 1.20
C VAL A 308 15.84 -1.89 1.57
N ALA A 309 15.65 -3.21 1.54
CA ALA A 309 16.70 -4.15 1.86
C ALA A 309 16.70 -5.34 0.89
N ARG A 310 17.89 -5.89 0.63
CA ARG A 310 18.12 -6.99 -0.30
C ARG A 310 18.33 -8.31 0.45
N LYS A 311 17.72 -9.38 -0.03
CA LYS A 311 18.00 -10.76 0.40
C LYS A 311 19.30 -11.23 -0.26
N ARG A 312 20.27 -11.67 0.58
CA ARG A 312 21.56 -12.21 0.12
C ARG A 312 21.44 -13.58 -0.50
#